data_0a210cd6b61e705a2a1b4e838381513f
#
_entry.id   0a210cd6b61e705a2a1b4e838381513f
#
_cell.length_a   1.000
_cell.length_b   1.000
_cell.length_c   1.000
_cell.angle_alpha   90.00
_cell.angle_beta   90.00
_cell.angle_gamma   90.00
#
_symmetry.space_group_name_H-M   'P 1'
#
loop_
_entity.id
_entity.type
_entity.pdbx_description
1 polymer ?
#
loop_
_entity_poly.entity_id
_entity_poly.type
_entity_poly.pdbx_seq_one_letter_code
_entity_poly.pdbx_strand_id
1 'polypeptide(L)'
;IDTLNPIAEGGTGFIPGPFGCGKTVLQHAIAKQGDADVIVMAACGERANEVVEIFTEFPELVDPHTGRKLMERTTIICNTSNMPVAAREASVYTAMTICEYYRAMGLKCLLLADSTSRWAQALREMSNRMEELPGADAFPVDLSSIISNFYARAGMVVLNNGKTGAVTFIGTVSPAGGNLKEPVTESTKKAARCFYALEQNRADQKRYPAVNPIDSYSKYLEYPEIQEFLDEKIEKGWTERVNRAKNIVRQGRDAAEQINILGDDGVPMNYHETFWKSELLDFVFLQQDAFDAVDSLC
;
A
#
# COMPACT_ATOMS: atom_id res chain seq x y z
N ILE A 1 -3.00 -7.71 4.91
CA ILE A 1 -2.90 -6.27 5.21
C ILE A 1 -3.66 -5.97 6.48
N ASP A 2 -4.94 -6.15 6.49
CA ASP A 2 -5.90 -5.83 7.56
C ASP A 2 -5.56 -6.45 8.93
N THR A 3 -5.09 -7.67 8.97
CA THR A 3 -4.77 -8.38 10.21
C THR A 3 -3.42 -7.97 10.79
N LEU A 4 -2.34 -8.12 9.99
CA LEU A 4 -0.97 -7.89 10.48
C LEU A 4 -0.57 -6.41 10.43
N ASN A 5 -1.02 -5.67 9.44
CA ASN A 5 -0.58 -4.30 9.20
C ASN A 5 -1.77 -3.42 8.77
N PRO A 6 -2.75 -3.19 9.64
CA PRO A 6 -3.93 -2.40 9.32
C PRO A 6 -3.57 -0.94 9.04
N ILE A 7 -4.37 -0.31 8.18
CA ILE A 7 -4.33 1.13 7.94
C ILE A 7 -5.57 1.76 8.59
N ALA A 8 -5.37 2.84 9.32
CA ALA A 8 -6.47 3.58 9.91
C ALA A 8 -7.15 4.47 8.88
N GLU A 9 -8.42 4.77 9.08
CA GLU A 9 -9.15 5.78 8.32
C GLU A 9 -8.46 7.15 8.43
N GLY A 10 -8.23 7.79 7.30
CA GLY A 10 -7.43 9.01 7.24
C GLY A 10 -5.91 8.76 7.30
N GLY A 11 -5.48 7.53 7.25
CA GLY A 11 -4.08 7.14 7.33
C GLY A 11 -3.33 7.23 6.00
N THR A 12 -2.03 6.99 6.07
CA THR A 12 -1.12 7.00 4.93
C THR A 12 -0.36 5.69 4.84
N GLY A 13 -0.30 5.15 3.63
CA GLY A 13 0.45 3.94 3.35
C GLY A 13 1.15 4.00 2.00
N PHE A 14 2.11 3.12 1.77
CA PHE A 14 2.66 2.94 0.45
C PHE A 14 3.09 1.51 0.20
N ILE A 15 3.07 1.13 -1.07
CA ILE A 15 3.34 -0.21 -1.56
C ILE A 15 4.56 -0.13 -2.47
N PRO A 16 5.78 -0.28 -1.95
CA PRO A 16 6.96 -0.43 -2.79
C PRO A 16 7.08 -1.87 -3.28
N GLY A 17 7.55 -2.02 -4.49
CA GLY A 17 7.84 -3.34 -5.03
C GLY A 17 8.39 -3.29 -6.44
N PRO A 18 9.11 -4.32 -6.86
CA PRO A 18 9.58 -4.48 -8.22
C PRO A 18 8.42 -4.47 -9.22
N PHE A 19 8.77 -4.29 -10.49
CA PHE A 19 7.79 -4.39 -11.56
C PHE A 19 7.24 -5.84 -11.66
N GLY A 20 5.93 -5.98 -11.83
CA GLY A 20 5.29 -7.31 -11.97
C GLY A 20 4.94 -8.02 -10.66
N CYS A 21 5.20 -7.43 -9.48
CA CYS A 21 4.84 -8.04 -8.19
C CYS A 21 3.38 -7.86 -7.77
N GLY A 22 2.52 -7.34 -8.64
CA GLY A 22 1.09 -7.19 -8.36
C GLY A 22 0.71 -5.94 -7.56
N LYS A 23 1.46 -4.82 -7.69
CA LYS A 23 1.12 -3.54 -7.02
C LYS A 23 -0.28 -3.05 -7.36
N THR A 24 -0.60 -2.98 -8.63
CA THR A 24 -1.91 -2.52 -9.13
C THR A 24 -3.03 -3.47 -8.70
N VAL A 25 -2.79 -4.78 -8.77
CA VAL A 25 -3.74 -5.80 -8.30
C VAL A 25 -4.03 -5.65 -6.81
N LEU A 26 -3.00 -5.39 -6.00
CA LEU A 26 -3.17 -5.14 -4.56
C LEU A 26 -3.97 -3.85 -4.31
N GLN A 27 -3.74 -2.79 -5.09
CA GLN A 27 -4.56 -1.57 -5.00
C GLN A 27 -6.02 -1.83 -5.37
N HIS A 28 -6.28 -2.62 -6.41
CA HIS A 28 -7.65 -3.01 -6.78
C HIS A 28 -8.32 -3.82 -5.67
N ALA A 29 -7.60 -4.73 -5.03
CA ALA A 29 -8.08 -5.48 -3.87
C ALA A 29 -8.42 -4.56 -2.69
N ILE A 30 -7.56 -3.60 -2.39
CA ILE A 30 -7.81 -2.60 -1.34
C ILE A 30 -9.02 -1.72 -1.70
N ALA A 31 -9.16 -1.30 -2.95
CA ALA A 31 -10.30 -0.54 -3.42
C ALA A 31 -11.62 -1.33 -3.27
N LYS A 32 -11.60 -2.63 -3.58
CA LYS A 32 -12.76 -3.51 -3.49
C LYS A 32 -13.19 -3.75 -2.04
N GLN A 33 -12.23 -4.00 -1.15
CA GLN A 33 -12.50 -4.39 0.24
C GLN A 33 -12.54 -3.21 1.23
N GLY A 34 -12.02 -2.04 0.82
CA GLY A 34 -11.92 -0.87 1.68
C GLY A 34 -13.27 -0.25 2.03
N ASP A 35 -13.44 0.11 3.30
CA ASP A 35 -14.59 0.88 3.78
C ASP A 35 -14.41 2.37 3.42
N ALA A 36 -14.70 2.71 2.18
CA ALA A 36 -14.64 4.07 1.67
C ALA A 36 -15.92 4.42 0.91
N ASP A 37 -16.42 5.65 1.10
CA ASP A 37 -17.59 6.14 0.37
C ASP A 37 -17.22 6.48 -1.08
N VAL A 38 -16.04 7.03 -1.29
CA VAL A 38 -15.52 7.46 -2.59
C VAL A 38 -14.08 6.98 -2.77
N ILE A 39 -13.80 6.45 -3.95
CA ILE A 39 -12.47 6.01 -4.35
C ILE A 39 -11.98 6.95 -5.46
N VAL A 40 -10.75 7.43 -5.33
CA VAL A 40 -10.08 8.18 -6.38
C VAL A 40 -8.80 7.43 -6.77
N MET A 41 -8.71 7.05 -8.04
CA MET A 41 -7.52 6.41 -8.59
C MET A 41 -6.76 7.42 -9.44
N ALA A 42 -5.49 7.63 -9.14
CA ALA A 42 -4.58 8.46 -9.89
C ALA A 42 -3.54 7.59 -10.61
N ALA A 43 -3.77 7.30 -11.88
CA ALA A 43 -2.77 6.67 -12.74
C ALA A 43 -1.81 7.75 -13.24
N CYS A 44 -0.62 7.82 -12.66
CA CYS A 44 0.36 8.87 -12.92
C CYS A 44 1.49 8.37 -13.81
N GLY A 45 1.45 8.71 -15.09
CA GLY A 45 2.50 8.38 -16.05
C GLY A 45 2.59 6.88 -16.39
N GLU A 46 1.51 6.15 -16.24
CA GLU A 46 1.44 4.72 -16.53
C GLU A 46 1.48 4.44 -18.04
N ARG A 47 1.80 3.20 -18.39
CA ARG A 47 1.80 2.78 -19.79
C ARG A 47 0.36 2.70 -20.30
N ALA A 48 0.16 2.99 -21.58
CA ALA A 48 -1.17 2.92 -22.18
C ALA A 48 -1.86 1.57 -21.99
N ASN A 49 -1.10 0.46 -22.02
CA ASN A 49 -1.64 -0.88 -21.81
C ASN A 49 -2.18 -1.08 -20.39
N GLU A 50 -1.46 -0.62 -19.37
CA GLU A 50 -1.88 -0.71 -17.97
C GLU A 50 -3.13 0.14 -17.72
N VAL A 51 -3.21 1.28 -18.38
CA VAL A 51 -4.40 2.14 -18.33
C VAL A 51 -5.62 1.46 -18.96
N VAL A 52 -5.45 0.81 -20.11
CA VAL A 52 -6.52 0.04 -20.76
C VAL A 52 -7.00 -1.10 -19.86
N GLU A 53 -6.07 -1.78 -19.18
CA GLU A 53 -6.37 -2.83 -18.22
C GLU A 53 -7.23 -2.30 -17.04
N ILE A 54 -6.88 -1.16 -16.48
CA ILE A 54 -7.72 -0.51 -15.46
C ILE A 54 -9.13 -0.21 -15.97
N PHE A 55 -9.28 0.30 -17.19
CA PHE A 55 -10.58 0.62 -17.76
C PHE A 55 -11.39 -0.59 -18.17
N THR A 56 -10.78 -1.75 -18.39
CA THR A 56 -11.48 -3.00 -18.74
C THR A 56 -11.82 -3.83 -17.52
N GLU A 57 -10.90 -3.97 -16.56
CA GLU A 57 -11.08 -4.83 -15.40
C GLU A 57 -11.82 -4.15 -14.24
N PHE A 58 -11.48 -2.89 -13.95
CA PHE A 58 -12.05 -2.19 -12.81
C PHE A 58 -13.59 -2.03 -12.86
N PRO A 59 -14.23 -1.76 -14.01
CA PRO A 59 -15.69 -1.68 -14.10
C PRO A 59 -16.42 -3.01 -13.84
N GLU A 60 -15.73 -4.14 -13.94
CA GLU A 60 -16.31 -5.46 -13.65
C GLU A 60 -16.31 -5.79 -12.15
N LEU A 61 -15.52 -5.06 -11.36
CA LEU A 61 -15.46 -5.26 -9.92
C LEU A 61 -16.77 -4.86 -9.24
N VAL A 62 -17.24 -5.75 -8.36
CA VAL A 62 -18.45 -5.55 -7.56
C VAL A 62 -18.04 -5.28 -6.13
N ASP A 63 -18.62 -4.27 -5.53
CA ASP A 63 -18.46 -3.95 -4.12
C ASP A 63 -19.13 -5.05 -3.26
N PRO A 64 -18.38 -5.78 -2.44
CA PRO A 64 -18.92 -6.86 -1.60
C PRO A 64 -19.94 -6.37 -0.58
N HIS A 65 -19.87 -5.09 -0.15
CA HIS A 65 -20.76 -4.53 0.87
C HIS A 65 -22.11 -4.08 0.30
N THR A 66 -22.11 -3.51 -0.91
CA THR A 66 -23.33 -2.93 -1.51
C THR A 66 -23.89 -3.75 -2.65
N GLY A 67 -23.13 -4.69 -3.21
CA GLY A 67 -23.50 -5.46 -4.41
C GLY A 67 -23.57 -4.63 -5.71
N ARG A 68 -23.16 -3.36 -5.66
CA ARG A 68 -23.11 -2.46 -6.82
C ARG A 68 -21.74 -2.51 -7.49
N LYS A 69 -21.66 -2.02 -8.72
CA LYS A 69 -20.37 -1.90 -9.40
C LYS A 69 -19.50 -0.87 -8.68
N LEU A 70 -18.24 -1.23 -8.44
CA LEU A 70 -17.28 -0.38 -7.75
C LEU A 70 -17.06 0.96 -8.48
N MET A 71 -17.21 0.94 -9.81
CA MET A 71 -17.07 2.13 -10.65
C MET A 71 -18.10 3.24 -10.35
N GLU A 72 -19.25 2.93 -9.74
CA GLU A 72 -20.27 3.93 -9.36
C GLU A 72 -19.77 4.91 -8.31
N ARG A 73 -18.81 4.48 -7.45
CA ARG A 73 -18.19 5.30 -6.41
C ARG A 73 -16.72 5.65 -6.69
N THR A 74 -16.26 5.42 -7.93
CA THR A 74 -14.85 5.61 -8.28
C THR A 74 -14.67 6.71 -9.30
N THR A 75 -13.68 7.57 -9.06
CA THR A 75 -13.17 8.56 -10.01
C THR A 75 -11.77 8.17 -10.44
N ILE A 76 -11.53 8.05 -11.74
CA ILE A 76 -10.21 7.71 -12.29
C ILE A 76 -9.61 8.95 -12.96
N ILE A 77 -8.44 9.37 -12.50
CA ILE A 77 -7.61 10.40 -13.13
C ILE A 77 -6.47 9.68 -13.82
N CYS A 78 -6.47 9.74 -15.13
CA CYS A 78 -5.52 8.99 -15.91
C CYS A 78 -4.56 9.91 -16.65
N ASN A 79 -3.27 9.69 -16.44
CA ASN A 79 -2.18 10.33 -17.15
C ASN A 79 -1.21 9.25 -17.66
N THR A 80 -1.03 9.22 -18.98
CA THR A 80 -0.14 8.25 -19.62
C THR A 80 1.29 8.79 -19.73
N SER A 81 2.27 7.90 -19.91
CA SER A 81 3.70 8.24 -19.95
C SER A 81 4.10 9.18 -21.09
N ASN A 82 3.28 9.27 -22.15
CA ASN A 82 3.50 10.16 -23.31
C ASN A 82 2.86 11.55 -23.14
N MET A 83 2.13 11.81 -22.06
CA MET A 83 1.60 13.13 -21.77
C MET A 83 2.68 14.09 -21.24
N PRO A 84 2.47 15.41 -21.32
CA PRO A 84 3.42 16.41 -20.82
C PRO A 84 3.78 16.20 -19.34
N VAL A 85 5.02 16.51 -18.98
CA VAL A 85 5.55 16.37 -17.61
C VAL A 85 4.71 17.15 -16.60
N ALA A 86 4.33 18.38 -16.92
CA ALA A 86 3.48 19.21 -16.05
C ALA A 86 2.10 18.56 -15.78
N ALA A 87 1.54 17.86 -16.76
CA ALA A 87 0.29 17.14 -16.57
C ALA A 87 0.47 15.93 -15.63
N ARG A 88 1.61 15.24 -15.72
CA ARG A 88 1.96 14.14 -14.78
C ARG A 88 2.09 14.65 -13.35
N GLU A 89 2.78 15.77 -13.16
CA GLU A 89 2.90 16.38 -11.86
C GLU A 89 1.54 16.79 -11.30
N ALA A 90 0.74 17.53 -12.08
CA ALA A 90 -0.55 18.06 -11.67
C ALA A 90 -1.59 16.99 -11.36
N SER A 91 -1.54 15.81 -11.99
CA SER A 91 -2.56 14.75 -11.85
C SER A 91 -2.73 14.28 -10.41
N VAL A 92 -1.63 14.11 -9.68
CA VAL A 92 -1.65 13.65 -8.29
C VAL A 92 -2.25 14.71 -7.36
N TYR A 93 -1.91 15.97 -7.57
CA TYR A 93 -2.50 17.08 -6.81
C TYR A 93 -3.99 17.25 -7.10
N THR A 94 -4.39 17.07 -8.34
CA THR A 94 -5.81 17.12 -8.75
C THR A 94 -6.59 16.02 -8.05
N ALA A 95 -6.06 14.80 -8.03
CA ALA A 95 -6.68 13.66 -7.34
C ALA A 95 -6.86 13.94 -5.84
N MET A 96 -5.83 14.45 -5.18
CA MET A 96 -5.90 14.81 -3.77
C MET A 96 -6.93 15.90 -3.51
N THR A 97 -7.00 16.91 -4.37
CA THR A 97 -7.97 18.01 -4.24
C THR A 97 -9.41 17.52 -4.35
N ILE A 98 -9.69 16.57 -5.25
CA ILE A 98 -11.01 15.93 -5.34
C ILE A 98 -11.33 15.17 -4.04
N CYS A 99 -10.38 14.42 -3.48
CA CYS A 99 -10.58 13.76 -2.20
C CYS A 99 -10.84 14.74 -1.05
N GLU A 100 -10.11 15.86 -1.01
CA GLU A 100 -10.33 16.91 -0.01
C GLU A 100 -11.70 17.56 -0.13
N TYR A 101 -12.21 17.73 -1.35
CA TYR A 101 -13.56 18.23 -1.59
C TYR A 101 -14.62 17.30 -0.99
N TYR A 102 -14.51 15.99 -1.24
CA TYR A 102 -15.42 15.01 -0.65
C TYR A 102 -15.24 14.88 0.86
N ARG A 103 -14.02 14.99 1.38
CA ARG A 103 -13.75 15.06 2.81
C ARG A 103 -14.48 16.24 3.47
N ALA A 104 -14.50 17.38 2.81
CA ALA A 104 -15.23 18.56 3.28
C ALA A 104 -16.76 18.36 3.31
N MET A 105 -17.28 17.38 2.59
CA MET A 105 -18.69 16.97 2.66
C MET A 105 -18.97 15.96 3.80
N GLY A 106 -17.93 15.48 4.47
CA GLY A 106 -18.04 14.46 5.52
C GLY A 106 -18.05 13.02 4.99
N LEU A 107 -17.40 12.78 3.85
CA LEU A 107 -17.26 11.46 3.24
C LEU A 107 -15.87 10.88 3.51
N LYS A 108 -15.80 9.55 3.52
CA LYS A 108 -14.56 8.79 3.60
C LYS A 108 -14.02 8.54 2.20
N CYS A 109 -12.86 9.11 1.89
CA CYS A 109 -12.24 8.98 0.59
C CYS A 109 -11.00 8.10 0.66
N LEU A 110 -10.81 7.24 -0.32
CA LEU A 110 -9.61 6.45 -0.53
C LEU A 110 -8.93 6.95 -1.80
N LEU A 111 -7.72 7.48 -1.66
CA LEU A 111 -6.87 7.88 -2.79
C LEU A 111 -5.82 6.80 -3.02
N LEU A 112 -5.83 6.23 -4.21
CA LEU A 112 -4.86 5.27 -4.70
C LEU A 112 -4.05 5.91 -5.83
N ALA A 113 -2.73 6.01 -5.68
CA ALA A 113 -1.85 6.58 -6.70
C ALA A 113 -0.92 5.51 -7.26
N ASP A 114 -0.98 5.28 -8.57
CA ASP A 114 -0.12 4.36 -9.30
C ASP A 114 0.55 5.07 -10.50
N SER A 115 1.87 5.30 -10.52
CA SER A 115 2.79 5.12 -9.40
C SER A 115 3.39 6.47 -9.01
N THR A 116 3.60 6.69 -7.71
CA THR A 116 4.21 7.93 -7.21
C THR A 116 5.68 8.08 -7.65
N SER A 117 6.35 7.00 -8.07
CA SER A 117 7.67 7.08 -8.70
C SER A 117 7.64 7.89 -10.00
N ARG A 118 6.59 7.79 -10.80
CA ARG A 118 6.42 8.57 -12.03
C ARG A 118 6.17 10.04 -11.75
N TRP A 119 5.44 10.32 -10.67
CA TRP A 119 5.29 11.69 -10.15
C TRP A 119 6.63 12.27 -9.72
N ALA A 120 7.44 11.52 -8.94
CA ALA A 120 8.77 11.95 -8.55
C ALA A 120 9.71 12.17 -9.77
N GLN A 121 9.61 11.33 -10.80
CA GLN A 121 10.32 11.55 -12.06
C GLN A 121 9.89 12.85 -12.75
N ALA A 122 8.60 13.19 -12.73
CA ALA A 122 8.13 14.45 -13.26
C ALA A 122 8.71 15.66 -12.49
N LEU A 123 8.77 15.58 -11.16
CA LEU A 123 9.43 16.59 -10.32
C LEU A 123 10.92 16.76 -10.69
N ARG A 124 11.63 15.64 -10.89
CA ARG A 124 13.02 15.66 -11.33
C ARG A 124 13.19 16.32 -12.70
N GLU A 125 12.34 16.00 -13.67
CA GLU A 125 12.39 16.59 -15.01
C GLU A 125 12.10 18.11 -14.98
N MET A 126 11.14 18.54 -14.13
CA MET A 126 10.82 19.96 -13.97
C MET A 126 11.98 20.73 -13.32
N SER A 127 12.52 20.24 -12.22
CA SER A 127 13.66 20.85 -11.52
C SER A 127 14.89 20.96 -12.43
N ASN A 128 15.19 19.92 -13.21
CA ASN A 128 16.29 19.96 -14.17
C ASN A 128 16.08 20.99 -15.30
N ARG A 129 14.84 21.20 -15.76
CA ARG A 129 14.52 22.24 -16.75
C ARG A 129 14.58 23.66 -16.18
N MET A 130 14.37 23.81 -14.88
CA MET A 130 14.51 25.08 -14.16
C MET A 130 15.97 25.35 -13.75
N GLU A 131 16.90 24.48 -14.10
CA GLU A 131 18.33 24.57 -13.76
C GLU A 131 18.57 24.67 -12.23
N GLU A 132 17.71 24.04 -11.44
CA GLU A 132 17.89 23.95 -9.99
C GLU A 132 19.04 23.03 -9.63
N LEU A 133 19.67 23.26 -8.47
CA LEU A 133 20.73 22.42 -7.98
C LEU A 133 20.20 20.99 -7.73
N PRO A 134 20.80 19.95 -8.35
CA PRO A 134 20.35 18.59 -8.19
C PRO A 134 20.77 18.02 -6.83
N GLY A 135 19.84 17.28 -6.19
CA GLY A 135 20.11 16.44 -5.04
C GLY A 135 20.58 15.03 -5.42
N ALA A 136 20.36 14.06 -4.53
CA ALA A 136 20.69 12.66 -4.79
C ALA A 136 19.91 12.12 -6.00
N ASP A 137 20.60 11.36 -6.88
CA ASP A 137 20.06 10.80 -8.12
C ASP A 137 19.39 11.83 -9.04
N ALA A 138 19.87 13.08 -9.01
CA ALA A 138 19.34 14.22 -9.75
C ALA A 138 17.87 14.57 -9.43
N PHE A 139 17.35 14.15 -8.30
CA PHE A 139 16.07 14.63 -7.78
C PHE A 139 16.21 16.03 -7.16
N PRO A 140 15.10 16.79 -7.02
CA PRO A 140 15.12 18.04 -6.27
C PRO A 140 15.67 17.87 -4.86
N VAL A 141 16.42 18.85 -4.35
CA VAL A 141 16.97 18.81 -2.99
C VAL A 141 15.87 18.70 -1.92
N ASP A 142 14.72 19.30 -2.20
CA ASP A 142 13.55 19.35 -1.33
C ASP A 142 12.53 18.22 -1.56
N LEU A 143 12.88 17.18 -2.35
CA LEU A 143 12.01 16.04 -2.65
C LEU A 143 11.35 15.46 -1.39
N SER A 144 12.11 15.27 -0.32
CA SER A 144 11.60 14.75 0.95
C SER A 144 10.52 15.64 1.56
N SER A 145 10.69 16.96 1.45
CA SER A 145 9.73 17.94 1.93
C SER A 145 8.45 17.95 1.08
N ILE A 146 8.59 17.88 -0.25
CA ILE A 146 7.46 17.81 -1.18
C ILE A 146 6.61 16.57 -0.90
N ILE A 147 7.25 15.40 -0.78
CA ILE A 147 6.56 14.15 -0.47
C ILE A 147 5.87 14.23 0.89
N SER A 148 6.57 14.69 1.92
CA SER A 148 6.00 14.80 3.27
C SER A 148 4.80 15.76 3.32
N ASN A 149 4.88 16.90 2.66
CA ASN A 149 3.78 17.86 2.57
C ASN A 149 2.57 17.29 1.82
N PHE A 150 2.82 16.49 0.77
CA PHE A 150 1.75 15.82 0.04
C PHE A 150 1.05 14.77 0.91
N TYR A 151 1.81 13.91 1.58
CA TYR A 151 1.24 12.89 2.49
C TYR A 151 0.52 13.50 3.68
N ALA A 152 0.97 14.67 4.17
CA ALA A 152 0.32 15.40 5.26
C ALA A 152 -1.09 15.94 4.92
N ARG A 153 -1.44 16.01 3.63
CA ARG A 153 -2.81 16.38 3.20
C ARG A 153 -3.84 15.29 3.50
N ALA A 154 -3.42 14.03 3.60
CA ALA A 154 -4.27 12.94 4.05
C ALA A 154 -4.55 13.09 5.55
N GLY A 155 -5.74 12.71 5.97
CA GLY A 155 -6.12 12.77 7.38
C GLY A 155 -7.62 12.81 7.57
N MET A 156 -8.04 12.65 8.81
CA MET A 156 -9.41 12.78 9.25
C MET A 156 -9.66 14.19 9.81
N VAL A 157 -10.79 14.76 9.48
CA VAL A 157 -11.24 16.07 9.95
C VAL A 157 -12.63 15.98 10.57
N VAL A 158 -12.86 16.75 11.61
CA VAL A 158 -14.19 16.96 12.17
C VAL A 158 -14.74 18.26 11.60
N LEU A 159 -15.88 18.18 10.94
CA LEU A 159 -16.53 19.33 10.33
C LEU A 159 -17.33 20.15 11.35
N ASN A 160 -17.63 21.41 11.02
CA ASN A 160 -18.43 22.30 11.88
C ASN A 160 -19.83 21.75 12.19
N ASN A 161 -20.35 20.85 11.37
CA ASN A 161 -21.65 20.18 11.57
C ASN A 161 -21.55 18.90 12.43
N GLY A 162 -20.38 18.60 12.99
CA GLY A 162 -20.10 17.44 13.80
C GLY A 162 -19.85 16.13 13.03
N LYS A 163 -19.96 16.12 11.69
CA LYS A 163 -19.61 14.97 10.86
C LYS A 163 -18.08 14.84 10.73
N THR A 164 -17.61 13.65 10.55
CA THR A 164 -16.21 13.35 10.23
C THR A 164 -16.06 13.05 8.76
N GLY A 165 -15.00 13.56 8.16
CA GLY A 165 -14.59 13.21 6.81
C GLY A 165 -13.11 12.80 6.82
N ALA A 166 -12.73 11.89 5.96
CA ALA A 166 -11.36 11.37 5.92
C ALA A 166 -10.83 11.22 4.50
N VAL A 167 -9.52 11.38 4.35
CA VAL A 167 -8.79 10.99 3.15
C VAL A 167 -7.70 10.02 3.56
N THR A 168 -7.83 8.77 3.13
CA THR A 168 -6.80 7.75 3.25
C THR A 168 -5.99 7.70 1.97
N PHE A 169 -4.68 7.77 2.05
CA PHE A 169 -3.80 7.77 0.88
C PHE A 169 -2.90 6.55 0.86
N ILE A 170 -2.90 5.82 -0.26
CA ILE A 170 -2.00 4.70 -0.51
C ILE A 170 -1.35 4.89 -1.88
N GLY A 171 -0.04 5.13 -1.88
CA GLY A 171 0.76 5.27 -3.08
C GLY A 171 1.55 4.00 -3.39
N THR A 172 1.77 3.70 -4.68
CA THR A 172 2.75 2.69 -5.07
C THR A 172 4.08 3.35 -5.41
N VAL A 173 5.16 2.65 -5.13
CA VAL A 173 6.50 3.04 -5.51
C VAL A 173 7.14 1.89 -6.27
N SER A 174 7.71 2.19 -7.44
CA SER A 174 8.43 1.23 -8.27
C SER A 174 9.92 1.58 -8.26
N PRO A 175 10.68 1.09 -7.25
CA PRO A 175 12.08 1.42 -7.15
C PRO A 175 12.87 0.82 -8.32
N ALA A 176 13.79 1.60 -8.90
CA ALA A 176 14.63 1.16 -9.97
C ALA A 176 15.51 -0.03 -9.52
N GLY A 177 15.47 -1.15 -10.26
CA GLY A 177 16.20 -2.36 -9.90
C GLY A 177 15.79 -3.00 -8.57
N GLY A 178 14.62 -2.66 -8.01
CA GLY A 178 14.17 -3.16 -6.72
C GLY A 178 14.90 -2.55 -5.50
N ASN A 179 15.66 -1.47 -5.71
CA ASN A 179 16.46 -0.85 -4.66
C ASN A 179 15.59 0.04 -3.74
N LEU A 180 15.19 -0.49 -2.60
CA LEU A 180 14.40 0.23 -1.59
C LEU A 180 15.14 1.40 -0.91
N LYS A 181 16.42 1.60 -1.22
CA LYS A 181 17.25 2.71 -0.70
C LYS A 181 17.31 3.92 -1.62
N GLU A 182 16.55 3.92 -2.73
CA GLU A 182 16.47 5.09 -3.60
C GLU A 182 15.81 6.29 -2.87
N PRO A 183 16.12 7.55 -3.27
CA PRO A 183 15.65 8.76 -2.57
C PRO A 183 14.13 8.85 -2.44
N VAL A 184 13.38 8.42 -3.46
CA VAL A 184 11.90 8.45 -3.46
C VAL A 184 11.34 7.50 -2.42
N THR A 185 11.82 6.25 -2.41
CA THR A 185 11.38 5.22 -1.46
C THR A 185 11.72 5.61 -0.02
N GLU A 186 12.94 6.09 0.22
CA GLU A 186 13.36 6.53 1.56
C GLU A 186 12.56 7.75 2.06
N SER A 187 12.29 8.72 1.19
CA SER A 187 11.49 9.88 1.54
C SER A 187 10.03 9.50 1.83
N THR A 188 9.47 8.61 1.01
CA THR A 188 8.10 8.11 1.21
C THR A 188 7.98 7.28 2.49
N LYS A 189 8.99 6.46 2.80
CA LYS A 189 9.05 5.66 4.03
C LYS A 189 9.03 6.52 5.30
N LYS A 190 9.63 7.71 5.25
CA LYS A 190 9.58 8.67 6.37
C LYS A 190 8.21 9.35 6.50
N ALA A 191 7.52 9.58 5.39
CA ALA A 191 6.25 10.27 5.37
C ALA A 191 5.06 9.33 5.66
N ALA A 192 5.04 8.11 5.13
CA ALA A 192 3.96 7.16 5.30
C ALA A 192 4.02 6.42 6.63
N ARG A 193 2.84 6.10 7.18
CA ARG A 193 2.72 5.34 8.44
C ARG A 193 2.66 3.83 8.23
N CYS A 194 2.17 3.38 7.07
CA CYS A 194 2.12 1.97 6.69
C CYS A 194 3.07 1.70 5.53
N PHE A 195 3.72 0.54 5.60
CA PHE A 195 4.67 0.07 4.62
C PHE A 195 4.32 -1.37 4.24
N TYR A 196 3.97 -1.60 2.98
CA TYR A 196 3.60 -2.90 2.43
C TYR A 196 4.61 -3.33 1.38
N ALA A 197 5.74 -3.86 1.82
CA ALA A 197 6.81 -4.29 0.93
C ALA A 197 6.37 -5.49 0.09
N LEU A 198 6.32 -5.34 -1.24
CA LEU A 198 6.14 -6.47 -2.15
C LEU A 198 7.50 -7.07 -2.49
N GLU A 199 7.57 -8.38 -2.45
CA GLU A 199 8.79 -9.15 -2.65
C GLU A 199 8.67 -10.04 -3.90
N GLN A 200 9.70 -9.97 -4.78
CA GLN A 200 9.74 -10.76 -6.00
C GLN A 200 9.74 -12.25 -5.71
N ASN A 201 10.52 -12.69 -4.71
CA ASN A 201 10.60 -14.11 -4.35
C ASN A 201 9.24 -14.71 -3.99
N ARG A 202 8.39 -13.95 -3.31
CA ARG A 202 7.02 -14.41 -2.97
C ARG A 202 6.14 -14.50 -4.22
N ALA A 203 6.26 -13.53 -5.12
CA ALA A 203 5.54 -13.54 -6.40
C ALA A 203 5.98 -14.73 -7.28
N ASP A 204 7.29 -15.01 -7.35
CA ASP A 204 7.85 -16.14 -8.09
C ASP A 204 7.38 -17.49 -7.52
N GLN A 205 7.21 -17.58 -6.21
CA GLN A 205 6.63 -18.72 -5.50
C GLN A 205 5.10 -18.79 -5.60
N LYS A 206 4.46 -17.83 -6.30
CA LYS A 206 2.99 -17.70 -6.40
C LYS A 206 2.28 -17.53 -5.05
N ARG A 207 2.96 -16.91 -4.08
CA ARG A 207 2.38 -16.55 -2.78
C ARG A 207 1.77 -15.15 -2.87
N TYR A 208 0.46 -15.08 -2.98
CA TYR A 208 -0.28 -13.82 -3.11
C TYR A 208 -1.21 -13.58 -1.91
N PRO A 209 -1.36 -12.29 -1.50
CA PRO A 209 -0.62 -11.13 -1.96
C PRO A 209 0.89 -11.25 -1.62
N ALA A 210 1.75 -10.78 -2.54
CA ALA A 210 3.21 -10.92 -2.41
C ALA A 210 3.83 -9.97 -1.35
N VAL A 211 3.06 -9.56 -0.37
CA VAL A 211 3.46 -8.70 0.74
C VAL A 211 4.38 -9.48 1.68
N ASN A 212 5.56 -8.95 1.93
CA ASN A 212 6.48 -9.52 2.91
C ASN A 212 5.96 -9.24 4.33
N PRO A 213 5.57 -10.25 5.12
CA PRO A 213 4.98 -10.05 6.45
C PRO A 213 5.98 -9.58 7.50
N ILE A 214 7.29 -9.73 7.24
CA ILE A 214 8.37 -9.41 8.18
C ILE A 214 8.82 -7.97 8.01
N ASP A 215 9.05 -7.54 6.76
CA ASP A 215 9.55 -6.20 6.45
C ASP A 215 8.43 -5.15 6.40
N SER A 216 7.19 -5.60 6.20
CA SER A 216 6.02 -4.73 6.23
C SER A 216 5.64 -4.35 7.66
N TYR A 217 5.18 -3.13 7.84
CA TYR A 217 4.76 -2.64 9.15
C TYR A 217 3.58 -1.66 9.04
N SER A 218 2.88 -1.50 10.15
CA SER A 218 1.90 -0.45 10.38
C SER A 218 2.18 0.21 11.73
N LYS A 219 2.45 1.52 11.72
CA LYS A 219 2.63 2.30 12.95
C LYS A 219 1.32 2.54 13.68
N TYR A 220 0.18 2.28 13.05
CA TYR A 220 -1.12 2.44 13.70
C TYR A 220 -1.36 1.44 14.83
N LEU A 221 -0.74 0.26 14.77
CA LEU A 221 -0.80 -0.72 15.87
C LEU A 221 -0.07 -0.27 17.16
N GLU A 222 0.75 0.77 17.08
CA GLU A 222 1.46 1.33 18.23
C GLU A 222 0.57 2.29 19.04
N TYR A 223 -0.55 2.77 18.47
CA TYR A 223 -1.44 3.70 19.16
C TYR A 223 -2.40 2.97 20.10
N PRO A 224 -2.44 3.33 21.40
CA PRO A 224 -3.32 2.69 22.40
C PRO A 224 -4.79 2.72 22.01
N GLU A 225 -5.26 3.83 21.43
CA GLU A 225 -6.66 4.02 21.01
C GLU A 225 -7.08 3.02 19.93
N ILE A 226 -6.17 2.69 19.02
CA ILE A 226 -6.42 1.70 17.97
C ILE A 226 -6.36 0.29 18.55
N GLN A 227 -5.45 0.02 19.48
CA GLN A 227 -5.38 -1.27 20.19
C GLN A 227 -6.68 -1.52 20.98
N GLU A 228 -7.15 -0.53 21.72
CA GLU A 228 -8.42 -0.62 22.46
C GLU A 228 -9.60 -0.84 21.52
N PHE A 229 -9.64 -0.13 20.39
CA PHE A 229 -10.68 -0.31 19.36
C PHE A 229 -10.67 -1.73 18.79
N LEU A 230 -9.50 -2.28 18.46
CA LEU A 230 -9.37 -3.64 17.93
C LEU A 230 -9.76 -4.69 18.98
N ASP A 231 -9.36 -4.49 20.24
CA ASP A 231 -9.71 -5.38 21.36
C ASP A 231 -11.21 -5.37 21.65
N GLU A 232 -11.88 -4.24 21.47
CA GLU A 232 -13.33 -4.10 21.66
C GLU A 232 -14.13 -4.68 20.48
N LYS A 233 -13.70 -4.40 19.25
CA LYS A 233 -14.47 -4.72 18.04
C LYS A 233 -14.23 -6.13 17.51
N ILE A 234 -13.01 -6.66 17.67
CA ILE A 234 -12.64 -7.98 17.14
C ILE A 234 -12.59 -8.99 18.27
N GLU A 235 -11.58 -8.93 19.10
CA GLU A 235 -11.41 -9.85 20.24
C GLU A 235 -10.36 -9.31 21.21
N LYS A 236 -10.63 -9.47 22.52
CA LYS A 236 -9.69 -9.07 23.57
C LYS A 236 -8.33 -9.76 23.40
N GLY A 237 -7.26 -8.98 23.42
CA GLY A 237 -5.89 -9.46 23.20
C GLY A 237 -5.51 -9.64 21.72
N TRP A 238 -6.25 -9.03 20.80
CA TRP A 238 -5.98 -9.09 19.37
C TRP A 238 -4.56 -8.68 19.01
N THR A 239 -4.12 -7.53 19.49
CA THR A 239 -2.76 -7.00 19.21
C THR A 239 -1.67 -7.94 19.68
N GLU A 240 -1.86 -8.60 20.83
CA GLU A 240 -0.89 -9.60 21.35
C GLU A 240 -0.81 -10.82 20.41
N ARG A 241 -1.95 -11.30 19.91
CA ARG A 241 -1.99 -12.41 18.93
C ARG A 241 -1.31 -12.05 17.62
N VAL A 242 -1.54 -10.85 17.11
CA VAL A 242 -0.87 -10.34 15.91
C VAL A 242 0.66 -10.31 16.10
N ASN A 243 1.12 -9.80 17.23
CA ASN A 243 2.55 -9.76 17.54
C ASN A 243 3.13 -11.17 17.68
N ARG A 244 2.38 -12.11 18.25
CA ARG A 244 2.80 -13.52 18.32
C ARG A 244 2.90 -14.15 16.93
N ALA A 245 1.94 -13.89 16.04
CA ALA A 245 1.99 -14.36 14.65
C ALA A 245 3.20 -13.80 13.91
N LYS A 246 3.47 -12.50 14.02
CA LYS A 246 4.67 -11.87 13.44
C LYS A 246 5.97 -12.50 13.95
N ASN A 247 6.03 -12.82 15.24
CA ASN A 247 7.20 -13.47 15.83
C ASN A 247 7.40 -14.89 15.29
N ILE A 248 6.32 -15.66 15.10
CA ILE A 248 6.39 -17.01 14.51
C ILE A 248 6.95 -16.94 13.09
N VAL A 249 6.46 -16.01 12.27
CA VAL A 249 6.93 -15.83 10.88
C VAL A 249 8.40 -15.41 10.86
N ARG A 250 8.84 -14.52 11.76
CA ARG A 250 10.24 -14.10 11.87
C ARG A 250 11.15 -15.27 12.26
N GLN A 251 10.78 -15.99 13.31
CA GLN A 251 11.52 -17.18 13.77
C GLN A 251 11.57 -18.27 12.69
N GLY A 252 10.49 -18.43 11.92
CA GLY A 252 10.43 -19.34 10.80
C GLY A 252 11.42 -19.01 9.69
N ARG A 253 11.60 -17.71 9.38
CA ARG A 253 12.62 -17.25 8.42
C ARG A 253 14.04 -17.57 8.92
N ASP A 254 14.31 -17.26 10.18
CA ASP A 254 15.62 -17.53 10.79
C ASP A 254 15.90 -19.05 10.80
N ALA A 255 14.88 -19.88 11.07
CA ALA A 255 14.97 -21.33 11.00
C ALA A 255 15.23 -21.83 9.56
N ALA A 256 14.54 -21.27 8.57
CA ALA A 256 14.76 -21.60 7.16
C ALA A 256 16.18 -21.27 6.70
N GLU A 257 16.74 -20.14 7.12
CA GLU A 257 18.13 -19.78 6.82
C GLU A 257 19.11 -20.78 7.44
N GLN A 258 18.88 -21.23 8.68
CA GLN A 258 19.72 -22.24 9.32
C GLN A 258 19.63 -23.61 8.60
N ILE A 259 18.44 -24.03 8.22
CA ILE A 259 18.23 -25.27 7.45
C ILE A 259 18.95 -25.20 6.10
N ASN A 260 18.87 -24.05 5.41
CA ASN A 260 19.55 -23.85 4.12
C ASN A 260 21.08 -23.87 4.23
N ILE A 261 21.66 -23.43 5.35
CA ILE A 261 23.11 -23.38 5.57
C ILE A 261 23.64 -24.76 6.02
N LEU A 262 22.97 -25.39 6.98
CA LEU A 262 23.46 -26.60 7.65
C LEU A 262 22.91 -27.91 7.05
N GLY A 263 21.88 -27.83 6.21
CA GLY A 263 21.13 -28.96 5.72
C GLY A 263 20.13 -29.52 6.73
N ASP A 264 19.17 -30.31 6.26
CA ASP A 264 18.08 -30.85 7.10
C ASP A 264 18.57 -31.65 8.29
N ASP A 265 19.62 -32.49 8.07
CA ASP A 265 20.18 -33.38 9.11
C ASP A 265 21.06 -32.65 10.15
N GLY A 266 21.50 -31.40 9.80
CA GLY A 266 22.40 -30.61 10.64
C GLY A 266 21.69 -29.72 11.66
N VAL A 267 20.35 -29.66 11.63
CA VAL A 267 19.56 -28.72 12.42
C VAL A 267 18.69 -29.48 13.45
N PRO A 268 18.62 -29.00 14.71
CA PRO A 268 17.76 -29.58 15.73
C PRO A 268 16.26 -29.55 15.36
N MET A 269 15.48 -30.53 15.80
CA MET A 269 14.07 -30.71 15.46
C MET A 269 13.18 -29.47 15.79
N ASN A 270 13.53 -28.69 16.80
CA ASN A 270 12.81 -27.49 17.17
C ASN A 270 12.83 -26.40 16.07
N TYR A 271 13.89 -26.34 15.26
CA TYR A 271 13.94 -25.43 14.11
C TYR A 271 12.99 -25.89 12.99
N HIS A 272 12.92 -27.18 12.71
CA HIS A 272 11.96 -27.73 11.76
C HIS A 272 10.52 -27.49 12.21
N GLU A 273 10.23 -27.67 13.48
CA GLU A 273 8.90 -27.39 14.03
C GLU A 273 8.53 -25.92 13.90
N THR A 274 9.45 -25.01 14.17
CA THR A 274 9.24 -23.56 14.01
C THR A 274 9.05 -23.18 12.55
N PHE A 275 9.85 -23.75 11.66
CA PHE A 275 9.72 -23.55 10.22
C PHE A 275 8.35 -24.03 9.72
N TRP A 276 7.90 -25.22 10.09
CA TRP A 276 6.58 -25.74 9.68
C TRP A 276 5.42 -24.92 10.22
N LYS A 277 5.49 -24.41 11.44
CA LYS A 277 4.49 -23.49 12.00
C LYS A 277 4.41 -22.20 11.19
N SER A 278 5.53 -21.68 10.77
CA SER A 278 5.60 -20.47 9.93
C SER A 278 5.04 -20.72 8.53
N GLU A 279 5.40 -21.85 7.90
CA GLU A 279 4.88 -22.22 6.58
C GLU A 279 3.37 -22.46 6.62
N LEU A 280 2.86 -23.12 7.66
CA LEU A 280 1.42 -23.30 7.85
C LEU A 280 0.69 -21.96 7.96
N LEU A 281 1.25 -21.02 8.73
CA LEU A 281 0.68 -19.67 8.85
C LEU A 281 0.69 -18.93 7.51
N ASP A 282 1.77 -19.05 6.75
CA ASP A 282 1.91 -18.36 5.46
C ASP A 282 0.94 -18.95 4.42
N PHE A 283 0.84 -20.27 4.30
CA PHE A 283 -0.02 -20.90 3.30
C PHE A 283 -1.52 -20.87 3.62
N VAL A 284 -1.88 -20.99 4.90
CA VAL A 284 -3.30 -21.12 5.28
C VAL A 284 -3.91 -19.77 5.61
N PHE A 285 -3.13 -18.86 6.20
CA PHE A 285 -3.67 -17.60 6.72
C PHE A 285 -3.26 -16.38 5.89
N LEU A 286 -1.98 -16.28 5.48
CA LEU A 286 -1.50 -15.09 4.78
C LEU A 286 -1.78 -15.12 3.27
N GLN A 287 -1.88 -16.30 2.68
CA GLN A 287 -2.22 -16.43 1.27
C GLN A 287 -3.74 -16.32 1.11
N GLN A 288 -4.19 -15.25 0.47
CA GLN A 288 -5.60 -14.99 0.21
C GLN A 288 -5.79 -14.35 -1.16
N ASP A 289 -6.93 -14.64 -1.79
CA ASP A 289 -7.34 -14.03 -3.05
C ASP A 289 -8.57 -13.12 -2.82
N ALA A 290 -8.36 -11.82 -2.85
CA ALA A 290 -9.41 -10.84 -2.68
C ALA A 290 -10.52 -10.88 -3.77
N PHE A 291 -10.29 -11.62 -4.85
CA PHE A 291 -11.23 -11.80 -5.96
C PHE A 291 -11.97 -13.14 -5.90
N ASP A 292 -11.53 -14.07 -5.06
CA ASP A 292 -12.25 -15.31 -4.80
C ASP A 292 -13.49 -15.06 -3.95
N ALA A 293 -14.55 -15.84 -4.21
CA ALA A 293 -15.83 -15.67 -3.53
C ALA A 293 -15.78 -16.01 -2.02
N VAL A 294 -14.89 -16.91 -1.61
CA VAL A 294 -14.73 -17.31 -0.21
C VAL A 294 -13.83 -16.34 0.53
N ASP A 295 -12.65 -16.07 -0.01
CA ASP A 295 -11.66 -15.19 0.62
C ASP A 295 -12.13 -13.73 0.70
N SER A 296 -12.99 -13.30 -0.23
CA SER A 296 -13.55 -11.95 -0.23
C SER A 296 -14.62 -11.69 0.84
N LEU A 297 -15.04 -12.71 1.56
CA LEU A 297 -16.01 -12.61 2.68
C LEU A 297 -15.35 -12.55 4.06
N CYS A 298 -14.04 -12.68 4.12
CA CYS A 298 -13.28 -12.68 5.38
C CYS A 298 -12.98 -11.26 5.87
#